data_d02a1cab1f8520251f2f0bd2a93ebfc8
#
_entry.id   d02a1cab1f8520251f2f0bd2a93ebfc8
#
_cell.length_a   1.000
_cell.length_b   1.000
_cell.length_c   1.000
_cell.angle_alpha   90.00
_cell.angle_beta   90.00
_cell.angle_gamma   90.00
#
_symmetry.space_group_name_H-M   'P 1'
#
loop_
_entity.id
_entity.type
_entity.pdbx_description
1 polymer ?
#
loop_
_entity_poly.entity_id
_entity_poly.type
_entity_poly.pdbx_seq_one_letter_code
_entity_poly.pdbx_strand_id
1 'polypeptide(L)'
;MGNGEIHLWETFEIVLYAEGKYENHYTDVCVWAHLKGPNFDKKCFGFWDGDNVFRIRVTAVRPGLWTYTTGANVEDKGLVGVTGAFVGIPWTEEEKQEVQTRRGIIRASKNGHTMQYADGTPFVMVGDTWWGLATYRYPWDESETEHPIGSSMSIKDMARQRIRQGFNTVGMIASFPTWADDGEDAWIMLDDGHETAVRNAWTVDGSSRQGVRKDTAPCKAMHNEGGRPFFFPGKVEGYEEIVPDYDRINPEYFKVLDKKIDWLNRHGITVFIEAIRRDCSKTWKYYYDWPMVYTRYIQYIFARYQVNNCIFSPIHFDIKMNTIDSREFNEPIDLLIDTYGRPPFGTLMGTNPSPSTLINYGGPKEQHWLTLHQTGNWREHEHYWYLTDIFHASPACPAVNGEPYYSGYPESSMKIDENGNTVTELGTLTADSEEDHLNCRSGYYGSVLSGAYGGVLAGFEGGWGANIEEGNLYNIWDTMTFPVSYQVKYVRDFLLSEGSRYTELIPNAELVTPNKAGDPYGYRGWAFASATEKRDLILGYVERDCPRVAVRGLRPYEKYDFIWFDPCDGTWSGSTKLSVSAVGMIHLPEYPGRQDWAFKLKKIQEPYRIDTSENPKSSLEEYRRQKVRKG
;
A
#
# COMPACT_ATOMS: atom_id res chain seq x y z
N MET A 1 -37.96 -16.41 2.69
CA MET A 1 -37.02 -15.30 2.94
C MET A 1 -36.97 -14.48 1.68
N GLY A 2 -37.27 -13.18 1.75
CA GLY A 2 -37.24 -12.31 0.53
C GLY A 2 -35.84 -12.25 -0.04
N ASN A 3 -35.74 -12.31 -1.36
CA ASN A 3 -34.47 -12.06 -2.05
C ASN A 3 -34.06 -10.60 -1.77
N GLY A 4 -33.09 -10.39 -0.87
CA GLY A 4 -32.53 -9.07 -0.65
C GLY A 4 -31.78 -8.59 -1.92
N GLU A 5 -31.93 -7.32 -2.27
CA GLU A 5 -31.09 -6.68 -3.30
C GLU A 5 -29.90 -6.01 -2.61
N ILE A 6 -28.72 -6.15 -3.19
CA ILE A 6 -27.50 -5.43 -2.80
C ILE A 6 -26.83 -4.89 -4.05
N HIS A 7 -26.14 -3.78 -3.94
CA HIS A 7 -25.29 -3.34 -5.03
C HIS A 7 -24.02 -4.21 -5.15
N LEU A 8 -23.43 -4.23 -6.35
CA LEU A 8 -22.17 -4.91 -6.58
C LEU A 8 -21.13 -4.36 -5.59
N TRP A 9 -20.36 -5.28 -5.01
CA TRP A 9 -19.30 -4.99 -4.03
C TRP A 9 -19.79 -4.46 -2.68
N GLU A 10 -21.11 -4.42 -2.44
CA GLU A 10 -21.63 -4.28 -1.08
C GLU A 10 -21.60 -5.61 -0.32
N THR A 11 -21.48 -5.52 0.98
CA THR A 11 -21.47 -6.70 1.86
C THR A 11 -22.87 -7.27 2.04
N PHE A 12 -23.02 -8.56 1.72
CA PHE A 12 -24.11 -9.37 2.20
C PHE A 12 -23.58 -10.27 3.32
N GLU A 13 -24.18 -10.21 4.48
CA GLU A 13 -23.73 -10.96 5.65
C GLU A 13 -24.65 -12.13 5.96
N ILE A 14 -24.10 -13.34 5.99
CA ILE A 14 -24.77 -14.56 6.39
C ILE A 14 -24.46 -14.77 7.87
N VAL A 15 -25.48 -14.72 8.72
CA VAL A 15 -25.34 -14.91 10.17
C VAL A 15 -25.80 -16.32 10.53
N LEU A 16 -24.94 -17.05 11.23
CA LEU A 16 -25.18 -18.42 11.66
C LEU A 16 -25.08 -18.51 13.18
N TYR A 17 -25.88 -19.40 13.78
CA TYR A 17 -25.90 -19.62 15.20
C TYR A 17 -25.60 -21.09 15.49
N ALA A 18 -24.44 -21.37 16.09
CA ALA A 18 -24.09 -22.71 16.48
C ALA A 18 -25.06 -23.26 17.51
N GLU A 19 -25.55 -24.49 17.32
CA GLU A 19 -26.39 -25.22 18.28
C GLU A 19 -25.54 -26.14 19.17
N GLY A 20 -24.36 -26.56 18.68
CA GLY A 20 -23.40 -27.36 19.40
C GLY A 20 -22.66 -26.60 20.50
N LYS A 21 -22.10 -27.35 21.43
CA LYS A 21 -21.20 -26.80 22.46
C LYS A 21 -19.78 -27.14 22.09
N TYR A 22 -18.94 -26.11 21.94
CA TYR A 22 -17.53 -26.23 21.62
C TYR A 22 -16.70 -25.70 22.78
N GLU A 23 -15.53 -26.28 23.01
CA GLU A 23 -14.63 -25.82 24.04
C GLU A 23 -14.10 -24.42 23.67
N ASN A 24 -13.79 -24.24 22.41
CA ASN A 24 -13.35 -22.95 21.86
C ASN A 24 -13.89 -22.77 20.42
N HIS A 25 -14.88 -21.92 20.24
CA HIS A 25 -15.49 -21.66 18.94
C HIS A 25 -14.50 -21.15 17.89
N TYR A 26 -13.49 -20.39 18.31
CA TYR A 26 -12.49 -19.83 17.42
C TYR A 26 -11.50 -20.88 16.88
N THR A 27 -11.15 -21.88 17.69
CA THR A 27 -10.19 -22.91 17.30
C THR A 27 -10.84 -24.15 16.71
N ASP A 28 -12.04 -24.50 17.17
CA ASP A 28 -12.67 -25.78 16.90
C ASP A 28 -13.57 -25.74 15.65
N VAL A 29 -14.12 -24.55 15.34
CA VAL A 29 -15.16 -24.41 14.32
C VAL A 29 -14.70 -23.52 13.17
N CYS A 30 -14.74 -24.06 11.98
CA CYS A 30 -14.51 -23.34 10.71
C CYS A 30 -15.79 -23.42 9.87
N VAL A 31 -16.34 -22.27 9.49
CA VAL A 31 -17.55 -22.15 8.67
C VAL A 31 -17.23 -21.59 7.29
N TRP A 32 -18.06 -21.94 6.32
CA TRP A 32 -17.98 -21.39 4.96
C TRP A 32 -19.35 -21.35 4.28
N ALA A 33 -19.46 -20.56 3.23
CA ALA A 33 -20.54 -20.60 2.27
C ALA A 33 -20.00 -21.01 0.89
N HIS A 34 -20.66 -21.94 0.26
CA HIS A 34 -20.48 -22.20 -1.15
C HIS A 34 -21.34 -21.20 -1.93
N LEU A 35 -20.72 -20.17 -2.44
CA LEU A 35 -21.38 -19.04 -3.11
C LEU A 35 -21.37 -19.25 -4.62
N LYS A 36 -22.56 -19.17 -5.25
CA LYS A 36 -22.77 -19.30 -6.69
C LYS A 36 -23.48 -18.08 -7.25
N GLY A 37 -22.98 -17.59 -8.36
CA GLY A 37 -23.58 -16.46 -9.09
C GLY A 37 -23.09 -16.42 -10.53
N PRO A 38 -23.39 -15.36 -11.28
CA PRO A 38 -22.97 -15.22 -12.69
C PRO A 38 -21.44 -15.32 -12.85
N ASN A 39 -20.96 -16.41 -13.46
CA ASN A 39 -19.54 -16.76 -13.64
C ASN A 39 -18.72 -16.79 -12.32
N PHE A 40 -19.37 -17.21 -11.23
CA PHE A 40 -18.74 -17.34 -9.93
C PHE A 40 -19.23 -18.59 -9.21
N ASP A 41 -18.31 -19.42 -8.77
CA ASP A 41 -18.57 -20.63 -7.98
C ASP A 41 -17.37 -20.86 -7.05
N LYS A 42 -17.47 -20.39 -5.79
CA LYS A 42 -16.38 -20.48 -4.83
C LYS A 42 -16.86 -20.71 -3.40
N LYS A 43 -15.96 -21.26 -2.60
CA LYS A 43 -16.07 -21.32 -1.15
C LYS A 43 -15.60 -19.99 -0.55
N CYS A 44 -16.45 -19.35 0.25
CA CYS A 44 -16.15 -18.16 1.02
C CYS A 44 -16.14 -18.52 2.50
N PHE A 45 -15.02 -18.35 3.17
CA PHE A 45 -14.90 -18.69 4.59
C PHE A 45 -15.47 -17.60 5.46
N GLY A 46 -15.94 -17.99 6.65
CA GLY A 46 -16.44 -17.10 7.68
C GLY A 46 -15.53 -17.04 8.89
N PHE A 47 -16.02 -16.38 9.90
CA PHE A 47 -15.31 -16.15 11.16
C PHE A 47 -16.26 -16.22 12.34
N TRP A 48 -15.73 -16.54 13.52
CA TRP A 48 -16.45 -16.46 14.78
C TRP A 48 -16.57 -15.00 15.23
N ASP A 49 -17.78 -14.59 15.64
CA ASP A 49 -18.09 -13.20 16.02
C ASP A 49 -18.57 -13.03 17.47
N GLY A 50 -18.23 -14.01 18.32
CA GLY A 50 -18.58 -14.02 19.74
C GLY A 50 -19.75 -14.96 20.05
N ASP A 51 -19.87 -15.36 21.29
CA ASP A 51 -20.88 -16.32 21.78
C ASP A 51 -20.99 -17.55 20.86
N ASN A 52 -22.17 -17.84 20.35
CA ASN A 52 -22.43 -18.90 19.37
C ASN A 52 -22.62 -18.37 17.95
N VAL A 53 -22.19 -17.12 17.67
CA VAL A 53 -22.41 -16.44 16.40
C VAL A 53 -21.21 -16.62 15.45
N PHE A 54 -21.50 -17.06 14.23
CA PHE A 54 -20.56 -17.06 13.11
C PHE A 54 -21.10 -16.20 11.98
N ARG A 55 -20.21 -15.54 11.27
CA ARG A 55 -20.56 -14.70 10.12
C ARG A 55 -19.76 -15.07 8.89
N ILE A 56 -20.42 -15.01 7.74
CA ILE A 56 -19.78 -15.17 6.44
C ILE A 56 -20.16 -13.96 5.61
N ARG A 57 -19.18 -13.13 5.27
CA ARG A 57 -19.38 -11.95 4.43
C ARG A 57 -19.14 -12.31 2.97
N VAL A 58 -20.12 -12.05 2.14
CA VAL A 58 -20.09 -12.29 0.70
C VAL A 58 -20.57 -11.06 -0.06
N THR A 59 -20.35 -11.04 -1.37
CA THR A 59 -20.79 -9.93 -2.23
C THR A 59 -21.15 -10.45 -3.61
N ALA A 60 -21.94 -9.66 -4.35
CA ALA A 60 -22.14 -9.84 -5.77
C ALA A 60 -21.02 -9.14 -6.56
N VAL A 61 -20.30 -9.87 -7.38
CA VAL A 61 -19.26 -9.30 -8.28
C VAL A 61 -19.78 -9.06 -9.71
N ARG A 62 -21.00 -9.51 -9.99
CA ARG A 62 -21.72 -9.32 -11.27
C ARG A 62 -23.21 -9.20 -11.01
N PRO A 63 -23.97 -8.47 -11.87
CA PRO A 63 -25.41 -8.40 -11.74
C PRO A 63 -26.09 -9.76 -11.91
N GLY A 64 -27.16 -10.00 -11.16
CA GLY A 64 -27.99 -11.20 -11.24
C GLY A 64 -28.19 -11.92 -9.92
N LEU A 65 -28.73 -13.12 -10.00
CA LEU A 65 -29.07 -13.94 -8.83
C LEU A 65 -27.81 -14.62 -8.28
N TRP A 66 -27.66 -14.54 -6.98
CA TRP A 66 -26.63 -15.21 -6.17
C TRP A 66 -27.28 -16.13 -5.17
N THR A 67 -26.75 -17.32 -5.01
CA THR A 67 -27.22 -18.33 -4.07
C THR A 67 -26.07 -18.84 -3.22
N TYR A 68 -26.38 -19.27 -2.01
CA TYR A 68 -25.38 -19.88 -1.13
C TYR A 68 -25.92 -21.08 -0.39
N THR A 69 -25.01 -21.97 -0.01
CA THR A 69 -25.24 -23.07 0.93
C THR A 69 -24.09 -23.10 1.90
N THR A 70 -24.37 -23.12 3.21
CA THR A 70 -23.33 -23.12 4.23
C THR A 70 -22.82 -24.51 4.58
N GLY A 71 -21.61 -24.58 5.10
CA GLY A 71 -20.98 -25.77 5.65
C GLY A 71 -20.05 -25.41 6.81
N ALA A 72 -19.65 -26.42 7.55
CA ALA A 72 -18.68 -26.32 8.62
C ALA A 72 -17.81 -27.59 8.69
N ASN A 73 -16.68 -27.52 9.41
CA ASN A 73 -15.85 -28.69 9.71
C ASN A 73 -16.46 -29.59 10.79
N VAL A 74 -17.58 -29.19 11.37
CA VAL A 74 -18.34 -29.87 12.43
C VAL A 74 -19.75 -30.14 11.98
N GLU A 75 -20.40 -31.19 12.54
CA GLU A 75 -21.81 -31.48 12.30
C GLU A 75 -22.68 -30.64 13.26
N ASP A 76 -23.08 -29.47 12.79
CA ASP A 76 -23.93 -28.54 13.54
C ASP A 76 -25.06 -28.03 12.65
N LYS A 77 -26.33 -28.22 13.11
CA LYS A 77 -27.50 -27.85 12.33
C LYS A 77 -27.67 -26.35 12.14
N GLY A 78 -27.16 -25.56 13.08
CA GLY A 78 -27.15 -24.10 12.97
C GLY A 78 -26.11 -23.55 11.98
N LEU A 79 -25.12 -24.38 11.60
CA LEU A 79 -24.00 -23.97 10.76
C LEU A 79 -24.04 -24.61 9.36
N VAL A 80 -24.51 -25.84 9.23
CA VAL A 80 -24.43 -26.64 8.00
C VAL A 80 -25.79 -26.68 7.28
N GLY A 81 -25.75 -26.49 5.96
CA GLY A 81 -26.93 -26.65 5.09
C GLY A 81 -27.90 -25.46 5.09
N VAL A 82 -27.53 -24.35 5.72
CA VAL A 82 -28.31 -23.10 5.61
C VAL A 82 -28.18 -22.55 4.18
N THR A 83 -29.31 -22.28 3.55
CA THR A 83 -29.38 -21.80 2.17
C THR A 83 -30.03 -20.44 2.08
N GLY A 84 -29.66 -19.67 1.07
CA GLY A 84 -30.30 -18.39 0.80
C GLY A 84 -29.90 -17.85 -0.56
N ALA A 85 -30.48 -16.69 -0.89
CA ALA A 85 -30.22 -16.01 -2.16
C ALA A 85 -30.33 -14.51 -2.00
N PHE A 86 -29.65 -13.78 -2.88
CA PHE A 86 -29.74 -12.34 -3.02
C PHE A 86 -29.51 -11.94 -4.49
N VAL A 87 -29.87 -10.71 -4.85
CA VAL A 87 -29.71 -10.19 -6.20
C VAL A 87 -28.69 -9.06 -6.20
N GLY A 88 -27.64 -9.20 -7.02
CA GLY A 88 -26.67 -8.14 -7.25
C GLY A 88 -27.18 -7.14 -8.30
N ILE A 89 -27.19 -5.86 -7.96
CA ILE A 89 -27.56 -4.75 -8.86
C ILE A 89 -26.36 -3.83 -9.10
N PRO A 90 -26.16 -3.30 -10.32
CA PRO A 90 -25.02 -2.43 -10.59
C PRO A 90 -25.22 -1.04 -9.99
N TRP A 91 -24.12 -0.40 -9.60
CA TRP A 91 -24.05 1.04 -9.37
C TRP A 91 -24.13 1.79 -10.71
N THR A 92 -24.69 3.00 -10.72
CA THR A 92 -24.58 3.92 -11.85
C THR A 92 -23.16 4.48 -11.96
N GLU A 93 -22.81 5.06 -13.10
CA GLU A 93 -21.49 5.70 -13.26
C GLU A 93 -21.35 6.96 -12.39
N GLU A 94 -22.45 7.70 -12.19
CA GLU A 94 -22.49 8.85 -11.29
C GLU A 94 -22.16 8.44 -9.84
N GLU A 95 -22.80 7.39 -9.35
CA GLU A 95 -22.54 6.85 -8.02
C GLU A 95 -21.10 6.36 -7.86
N LYS A 96 -20.54 5.72 -8.89
CA LYS A 96 -19.13 5.30 -8.88
C LYS A 96 -18.16 6.48 -8.95
N GLN A 97 -18.52 7.58 -9.61
CA GLN A 97 -17.72 8.81 -9.62
C GLN A 97 -17.72 9.49 -8.27
N GLU A 98 -18.85 9.46 -7.57
CA GLU A 98 -18.98 9.99 -6.21
C GLU A 98 -18.14 9.21 -5.21
N VAL A 99 -18.17 7.87 -5.28
CA VAL A 99 -17.42 6.98 -4.36
C VAL A 99 -16.69 5.90 -5.17
N GLN A 100 -15.40 6.07 -5.34
CA GLN A 100 -14.59 5.21 -6.22
C GLN A 100 -14.54 3.73 -5.79
N THR A 101 -14.66 3.42 -4.51
CA THR A 101 -14.70 2.03 -4.00
C THR A 101 -15.92 1.24 -4.49
N ARG A 102 -16.99 1.91 -4.96
CA ARG A 102 -18.14 1.28 -5.64
C ARG A 102 -17.76 0.61 -6.97
N ARG A 103 -16.57 0.90 -7.52
CA ARG A 103 -15.99 0.24 -8.69
C ARG A 103 -15.46 -1.17 -8.38
N GLY A 104 -15.48 -1.55 -7.12
CA GLY A 104 -15.06 -2.84 -6.61
C GLY A 104 -13.62 -2.88 -6.12
N ILE A 105 -13.18 -4.06 -5.74
CA ILE A 105 -11.85 -4.27 -5.17
C ILE A 105 -10.72 -3.95 -6.15
N ILE A 106 -9.55 -3.67 -5.61
CA ILE A 106 -8.35 -3.40 -6.39
C ILE A 106 -7.76 -4.72 -6.92
N ARG A 107 -7.35 -4.72 -8.18
CA ARG A 107 -6.75 -5.86 -8.88
C ARG A 107 -5.54 -5.42 -9.70
N ALA A 108 -4.69 -6.38 -10.03
CA ALA A 108 -3.68 -6.15 -11.07
C ALA A 108 -4.37 -5.90 -12.43
N SER A 109 -3.80 -5.00 -13.21
CA SER A 109 -4.20 -4.77 -14.59
C SER A 109 -3.83 -5.97 -15.49
N LYS A 110 -4.30 -5.95 -16.72
CA LYS A 110 -4.05 -7.05 -17.67
C LYS A 110 -2.56 -7.29 -17.96
N ASN A 111 -1.75 -6.23 -17.96
CA ASN A 111 -0.29 -6.37 -18.16
C ASN A 111 0.48 -6.76 -16.90
N GLY A 112 -0.18 -6.76 -15.75
CA GLY A 112 0.41 -7.16 -14.47
C GLY A 112 1.18 -6.07 -13.74
N HIS A 113 1.53 -4.93 -14.35
CA HIS A 113 2.40 -3.93 -13.75
C HIS A 113 1.68 -2.77 -13.06
N THR A 114 0.39 -2.63 -13.27
CA THR A 114 -0.41 -1.53 -12.71
C THR A 114 -1.61 -2.08 -11.96
N MET A 115 -2.28 -1.22 -11.22
CA MET A 115 -3.50 -1.56 -10.49
C MET A 115 -4.74 -0.92 -11.12
N GLN A 116 -5.87 -1.56 -10.94
CA GLN A 116 -7.17 -1.08 -11.38
C GLN A 116 -8.28 -1.56 -10.45
N TYR A 117 -9.39 -0.85 -10.42
CA TYR A 117 -10.61 -1.35 -9.82
C TYR A 117 -11.16 -2.56 -10.60
N ALA A 118 -12.07 -3.29 -9.99
CA ALA A 118 -12.66 -4.48 -10.62
C ALA A 118 -13.40 -4.19 -11.94
N ASP A 119 -13.86 -2.95 -12.16
CA ASP A 119 -14.50 -2.51 -13.41
C ASP A 119 -13.49 -2.08 -14.51
N GLY A 120 -12.19 -2.08 -14.19
CA GLY A 120 -11.11 -1.73 -15.11
C GLY A 120 -10.64 -0.27 -15.04
N THR A 121 -11.28 0.57 -14.22
CA THR A 121 -10.83 1.95 -14.00
C THR A 121 -9.43 1.95 -13.34
N PRO A 122 -8.47 2.72 -13.83
CA PRO A 122 -7.14 2.80 -13.24
C PRO A 122 -7.17 3.15 -11.76
N PHE A 123 -6.31 2.50 -10.98
CA PHE A 123 -6.07 2.82 -9.58
C PHE A 123 -4.59 3.08 -9.37
N VAL A 124 -4.28 4.28 -8.88
CA VAL A 124 -2.94 4.65 -8.41
C VAL A 124 -3.10 5.04 -6.95
N MET A 125 -2.39 4.32 -6.08
CA MET A 125 -2.42 4.54 -4.65
C MET A 125 -1.84 5.90 -4.30
N VAL A 126 -2.61 6.69 -3.58
CA VAL A 126 -2.19 7.87 -2.85
C VAL A 126 -2.60 7.61 -1.40
N GLY A 127 -1.70 7.00 -0.64
CA GLY A 127 -2.03 6.48 0.67
C GLY A 127 -1.33 7.21 1.81
N ASP A 128 -1.86 7.03 3.02
CA ASP A 128 -1.29 7.49 4.28
C ASP A 128 -1.10 6.31 5.24
N THR A 129 -0.03 6.34 6.04
CA THR A 129 0.28 5.30 7.02
C THR A 129 -0.37 5.59 8.36
N TRP A 130 -1.45 4.89 8.66
CA TRP A 130 -2.17 4.96 9.94
C TRP A 130 -2.03 3.63 10.68
N TRP A 131 -0.79 3.24 11.01
CA TRP A 131 -0.52 1.91 11.55
C TRP A 131 -1.35 1.59 12.79
N GLY A 132 -1.61 2.59 13.65
CA GLY A 132 -2.42 2.47 14.86
C GLY A 132 -3.93 2.60 14.66
N LEU A 133 -4.46 2.60 13.44
CA LEU A 133 -5.88 2.85 13.11
C LEU A 133 -6.84 1.96 13.91
N ALA A 134 -6.47 0.72 14.16
CA ALA A 134 -7.29 -0.23 14.91
C ALA A 134 -7.48 0.14 16.38
N THR A 135 -6.72 1.09 16.92
CA THR A 135 -6.66 1.40 18.35
C THR A 135 -7.50 2.63 18.72
N TYR A 136 -7.62 2.89 20.04
CA TYR A 136 -8.26 4.07 20.61
C TYR A 136 -7.61 5.40 20.19
N ARG A 137 -6.40 5.36 19.67
CA ARG A 137 -5.66 6.55 19.19
C ARG A 137 -6.27 7.15 17.92
N TYR A 138 -7.07 6.37 17.21
CA TYR A 138 -7.94 6.80 16.13
C TYR A 138 -9.39 6.60 16.59
N PRO A 139 -9.93 7.50 17.43
CA PRO A 139 -11.19 7.26 18.11
C PRO A 139 -12.37 7.17 17.14
N TRP A 140 -13.27 6.24 17.43
CA TRP A 140 -14.54 6.15 16.73
C TRP A 140 -15.53 7.14 17.35
N ASP A 141 -16.27 7.86 16.51
CA ASP A 141 -17.41 8.67 16.90
C ASP A 141 -18.65 8.15 16.18
N GLU A 142 -19.72 7.88 16.91
CA GLU A 142 -21.02 7.48 16.31
C GLU A 142 -21.68 8.66 15.56
N SER A 143 -21.35 9.90 15.90
CA SER A 143 -21.83 11.07 15.20
C SER A 143 -21.21 11.20 13.81
N GLU A 144 -21.98 11.78 12.88
CA GLU A 144 -21.46 12.25 11.58
C GLU A 144 -21.08 13.75 11.60
N THR A 145 -21.16 14.39 12.77
CA THR A 145 -20.74 15.80 12.94
C THR A 145 -19.23 15.89 12.73
N GLU A 146 -18.80 16.82 11.86
CA GLU A 146 -17.39 17.07 11.61
C GLU A 146 -16.80 17.92 12.74
N HIS A 147 -15.69 17.47 13.30
CA HIS A 147 -14.91 18.22 14.28
C HIS A 147 -13.74 18.94 13.62
N PRO A 148 -13.30 20.08 14.17
CA PRO A 148 -12.07 20.70 13.72
C PRO A 148 -10.86 19.77 13.87
N ILE A 149 -9.88 19.90 12.98
CA ILE A 149 -8.61 19.21 13.11
C ILE A 149 -7.92 19.63 14.42
N GLY A 150 -7.61 18.66 15.25
CA GLY A 150 -7.04 18.83 16.59
C GLY A 150 -7.25 17.61 17.47
N SER A 151 -6.98 17.72 18.75
CA SER A 151 -7.04 16.59 19.70
C SER A 151 -8.42 15.98 19.92
N SER A 152 -9.50 16.64 19.47
CA SER A 152 -10.87 16.11 19.55
C SER A 152 -11.37 15.44 18.27
N MET A 153 -10.54 15.39 17.23
CA MET A 153 -10.95 14.77 15.96
C MET A 153 -11.10 13.26 16.08
N SER A 154 -12.07 12.73 15.35
CA SER A 154 -12.28 11.30 15.16
C SER A 154 -11.57 10.78 13.91
N ILE A 155 -11.52 9.46 13.73
CA ILE A 155 -11.05 8.86 12.48
C ILE A 155 -11.84 9.36 11.26
N LYS A 156 -13.13 9.68 11.42
CA LYS A 156 -13.97 10.22 10.35
C LYS A 156 -13.47 11.60 9.89
N ASP A 157 -13.09 12.47 10.84
CA ASP A 157 -12.59 13.81 10.54
C ASP A 157 -11.24 13.76 9.83
N MET A 158 -10.36 12.87 10.30
CA MET A 158 -9.07 12.61 9.65
C MET A 158 -9.27 12.11 8.21
N ALA A 159 -10.16 11.16 8.01
CA ALA A 159 -10.44 10.60 6.69
C ALA A 159 -11.05 11.66 5.75
N ARG A 160 -12.00 12.48 6.23
CA ARG A 160 -12.54 13.59 5.44
C ARG A 160 -11.45 14.56 5.01
N GLN A 161 -10.51 14.88 5.91
CA GLN A 161 -9.37 15.72 5.58
C GLN A 161 -8.48 15.09 4.52
N ARG A 162 -8.15 13.80 4.62
CA ARG A 162 -7.34 13.09 3.63
C ARG A 162 -8.06 12.97 2.26
N ILE A 163 -9.37 12.76 2.25
CA ILE A 163 -10.17 12.77 1.01
C ILE A 163 -10.07 14.14 0.32
N ARG A 164 -10.21 15.25 1.07
CA ARG A 164 -10.03 16.61 0.53
C ARG A 164 -8.63 16.83 -0.07
N GLN A 165 -7.62 16.20 0.51
CA GLN A 165 -6.24 16.23 0.01
C GLN A 165 -5.99 15.26 -1.17
N GLY A 166 -6.97 14.43 -1.53
CA GLY A 166 -6.91 13.50 -2.67
C GLY A 166 -6.32 12.13 -2.36
N PHE A 167 -6.20 11.77 -1.08
CA PHE A 167 -5.85 10.42 -0.67
C PHE A 167 -7.00 9.46 -0.97
N ASN A 168 -6.64 8.21 -1.32
CA ASN A 168 -7.58 7.15 -1.62
C ASN A 168 -7.29 5.84 -0.87
N THR A 169 -6.24 5.83 -0.03
CA THR A 169 -5.81 4.63 0.70
C THR A 169 -5.30 5.00 2.09
N VAL A 170 -5.51 4.12 3.05
CA VAL A 170 -4.80 4.13 4.33
C VAL A 170 -4.21 2.76 4.61
N GLY A 171 -2.96 2.72 5.08
CA GLY A 171 -2.31 1.51 5.58
C GLY A 171 -2.51 1.39 7.09
N MET A 172 -2.83 0.18 7.57
CA MET A 172 -3.06 -0.06 8.98
C MET A 172 -2.64 -1.47 9.40
N ILE A 173 -2.38 -1.65 10.70
CA ILE A 173 -2.10 -2.95 11.30
C ILE A 173 -3.30 -3.38 12.14
N ALA A 174 -3.89 -4.53 11.82
CA ALA A 174 -5.11 -5.01 12.47
C ALA A 174 -4.91 -5.31 13.96
N SER A 175 -3.76 -5.88 14.32
CA SER A 175 -3.36 -6.08 15.71
C SER A 175 -2.04 -5.36 15.95
N PHE A 176 -2.11 -4.08 16.30
CA PHE A 176 -0.96 -3.22 16.55
C PHE A 176 -0.26 -3.65 17.87
N PRO A 177 1.06 -3.44 17.98
CA PRO A 177 1.95 -4.36 18.67
C PRO A 177 1.86 -4.46 20.18
N THR A 178 1.16 -3.66 20.92
CA THR A 178 1.26 -3.77 22.37
C THR A 178 0.08 -4.46 23.01
N TRP A 179 0.36 -5.53 23.76
CA TRP A 179 -0.63 -6.31 24.44
C TRP A 179 -0.85 -5.89 25.89
N ALA A 180 0.23 -5.50 26.59
CA ALA A 180 0.23 -5.19 28.00
C ALA A 180 -0.29 -3.78 28.31
N ASP A 181 -0.93 -3.59 29.48
CA ASP A 181 -1.48 -2.31 29.91
C ASP A 181 -0.47 -1.41 30.59
N ASP A 182 0.47 -2.01 31.31
CA ASP A 182 1.48 -1.27 32.04
C ASP A 182 2.53 -0.65 31.08
N GLY A 183 3.23 0.33 31.56
CA GLY A 183 4.19 1.06 30.76
C GLY A 183 5.59 0.52 30.78
N GLU A 184 5.81 -0.59 31.47
CA GLU A 184 7.15 -1.13 31.63
C GLU A 184 7.50 -2.08 30.50
N ASP A 185 8.76 -2.12 30.15
CA ASP A 185 9.31 -2.96 29.13
C ASP A 185 9.23 -4.43 29.54
N ALA A 186 8.63 -5.23 28.69
CA ALA A 186 8.60 -6.67 28.88
C ALA A 186 9.51 -7.33 27.85
N TRP A 187 10.50 -8.02 28.36
CA TRP A 187 11.44 -8.80 27.57
C TRP A 187 11.24 -10.27 27.89
N ILE A 188 11.25 -11.09 26.88
CA ILE A 188 11.25 -12.54 27.03
C ILE A 188 12.51 -13.12 26.44
N MET A 189 13.04 -14.17 27.07
CA MET A 189 14.13 -14.96 26.54
C MET A 189 13.58 -16.00 25.58
N LEU A 190 14.10 -16.02 24.38
CA LEU A 190 13.76 -17.04 23.40
C LEU A 190 14.63 -18.29 23.59
N ASP A 191 14.18 -19.44 23.06
CA ASP A 191 14.91 -20.71 23.17
C ASP A 191 16.29 -20.68 22.51
N ASP A 192 16.51 -19.79 21.56
CA ASP A 192 17.81 -19.54 20.92
C ASP A 192 18.75 -18.63 21.74
N GLY A 193 18.32 -18.20 22.92
CA GLY A 193 19.07 -17.35 23.80
C GLY A 193 19.03 -15.84 23.53
N HIS A 194 18.17 -15.41 22.57
CA HIS A 194 17.95 -13.99 22.31
C HIS A 194 16.80 -13.44 23.15
N GLU A 195 16.96 -12.24 23.67
CA GLU A 195 15.86 -11.49 24.28
C GLU A 195 15.03 -10.81 23.21
N THR A 196 13.73 -10.80 23.36
CA THR A 196 12.81 -10.05 22.51
C THR A 196 11.79 -9.27 23.30
N ALA A 197 11.50 -8.05 22.86
CA ALA A 197 10.41 -7.27 23.42
C ALA A 197 9.07 -7.84 22.94
N VAL A 198 8.18 -8.09 23.86
CA VAL A 198 6.78 -8.46 23.56
C VAL A 198 5.86 -7.27 23.56
N ARG A 199 6.37 -6.13 23.93
CA ARG A 199 5.72 -4.83 23.84
C ARG A 199 6.08 -4.13 22.57
N ASN A 200 5.50 -3.02 22.47
CA ASN A 200 5.66 -2.11 21.38
C ASN A 200 7.13 -1.83 21.04
N ALA A 201 7.54 -2.22 19.86
CA ALA A 201 8.86 -1.94 19.32
C ALA A 201 9.19 -0.44 19.22
N TRP A 202 8.20 0.41 19.22
CA TRP A 202 8.39 1.85 19.10
C TRP A 202 9.00 2.47 20.33
N THR A 203 8.56 2.03 21.51
CA THR A 203 9.01 2.67 22.73
C THR A 203 10.27 2.09 23.29
N VAL A 204 10.31 0.78 23.38
CA VAL A 204 11.36 0.14 24.10
C VAL A 204 12.56 -0.07 23.24
N ASP A 205 12.32 -0.75 22.19
CA ASP A 205 13.36 -1.22 21.31
C ASP A 205 14.00 -0.08 20.56
N GLY A 206 13.18 0.80 20.05
CA GLY A 206 13.66 2.00 19.43
C GLY A 206 14.45 2.85 20.41
N SER A 207 13.89 3.15 21.59
CA SER A 207 14.52 4.09 22.51
C SER A 207 15.65 3.51 23.31
N SER A 208 15.58 2.25 23.73
CA SER A 208 16.61 1.67 24.58
C SER A 208 17.76 1.05 23.82
N ARG A 209 17.51 0.45 22.67
CA ARG A 209 18.54 -0.21 21.86
C ARG A 209 19.15 0.65 20.77
N GLN A 210 18.35 1.57 20.20
CA GLN A 210 18.79 2.39 19.08
C GLN A 210 18.94 3.86 19.43
N GLY A 211 18.76 4.24 20.70
CA GLY A 211 18.79 5.64 21.12
C GLY A 211 17.62 6.47 20.59
N VAL A 212 16.58 5.82 20.10
CA VAL A 212 15.47 6.48 19.43
C VAL A 212 14.25 6.53 20.34
N ARG A 213 13.85 7.74 20.72
CA ARG A 213 12.49 8.15 21.01
C ARG A 213 11.84 7.61 22.28
N LYS A 214 12.17 8.24 23.37
CA LYS A 214 11.33 8.24 24.57
C LYS A 214 9.95 8.90 24.34
N ASP A 215 9.78 9.54 23.22
CA ASP A 215 8.60 10.32 22.80
C ASP A 215 7.58 9.53 21.96
N THR A 216 8.00 8.43 21.35
CA THR A 216 7.00 7.51 20.84
C THR A 216 6.27 6.98 22.05
N ALA A 217 5.04 7.34 22.16
CA ALA A 217 4.17 6.90 23.21
C ALA A 217 4.44 5.45 23.53
N PRO A 218 4.57 5.12 24.79
CA PRO A 218 4.46 3.75 25.21
C PRO A 218 3.14 3.27 24.68
N CYS A 219 3.09 2.63 23.56
CA CYS A 219 1.86 2.10 22.99
C CYS A 219 1.27 1.05 23.93
N LYS A 220 1.18 1.48 25.18
CA LYS A 220 0.63 0.76 26.29
C LYS A 220 -0.76 0.39 25.89
N ALA A 221 -1.09 -0.84 26.03
CA ALA A 221 -2.45 -1.28 25.83
C ALA A 221 -3.04 -0.79 24.50
N MET A 222 -2.51 -1.23 23.37
CA MET A 222 -3.09 -0.95 22.06
C MET A 222 -4.45 -1.61 21.90
N HIS A 223 -5.39 -1.21 22.74
CA HIS A 223 -6.78 -1.60 22.72
C HIS A 223 -7.61 -0.58 21.92
N ASN A 224 -8.85 -0.91 21.69
CA ASN A 224 -9.91 0.01 21.28
C ASN A 224 -11.08 -0.10 22.25
N GLU A 225 -12.22 0.48 21.90
CA GLU A 225 -13.44 0.47 22.73
C GLU A 225 -13.98 -0.95 22.97
N GLY A 226 -13.60 -1.94 22.15
CA GLY A 226 -13.92 -3.36 22.30
C GLY A 226 -12.87 -4.16 23.11
N GLY A 227 -11.85 -3.51 23.62
CA GLY A 227 -10.76 -4.15 24.37
C GLY A 227 -9.53 -4.44 23.52
N ARG A 228 -8.76 -5.47 23.86
CA ARG A 228 -7.57 -5.93 23.15
C ARG A 228 -7.93 -7.02 22.13
N PRO A 229 -7.10 -7.23 21.09
CA PRO A 229 -7.42 -8.23 20.05
C PRO A 229 -7.38 -9.68 20.54
N PHE A 230 -6.66 -9.97 21.62
CA PHE A 230 -6.58 -11.28 22.26
C PHE A 230 -6.77 -11.17 23.77
N PHE A 231 -7.19 -12.27 24.40
CA PHE A 231 -7.42 -12.30 25.85
C PHE A 231 -6.18 -12.68 26.64
N PHE A 232 -6.16 -12.18 27.89
CA PHE A 232 -5.22 -12.54 28.93
C PHE A 232 -5.97 -13.29 30.05
N PRO A 233 -5.28 -14.07 30.93
CA PRO A 233 -3.86 -14.38 30.87
C PRO A 233 -3.50 -15.26 29.68
N GLY A 234 -2.26 -15.13 29.21
CA GLY A 234 -1.71 -16.01 28.18
C GLY A 234 -1.32 -17.40 28.70
N LYS A 235 -0.69 -18.20 27.83
CA LYS A 235 -0.27 -19.58 28.13
C LYS A 235 1.24 -19.74 28.30
N VAL A 236 2.00 -18.68 28.13
CA VAL A 236 3.46 -18.75 28.25
C VAL A 236 3.84 -18.61 29.71
N GLU A 237 4.37 -19.68 30.31
CA GLU A 237 4.71 -19.73 31.73
C GLU A 237 5.69 -18.60 32.11
N GLY A 238 5.32 -17.81 33.12
CA GLY A 238 6.06 -16.65 33.58
C GLY A 238 5.85 -15.36 32.78
N TYR A 239 5.09 -15.41 31.68
CA TYR A 239 4.77 -14.27 30.81
C TYR A 239 3.28 -14.12 30.52
N GLU A 240 2.43 -14.72 31.33
CA GLU A 240 0.97 -14.83 31.13
C GLU A 240 0.29 -13.46 31.04
N GLU A 241 0.83 -12.44 31.71
CA GLU A 241 0.32 -11.07 31.71
C GLU A 241 0.85 -10.22 30.54
N ILE A 242 1.78 -10.76 29.76
CA ILE A 242 2.50 -10.04 28.72
C ILE A 242 2.24 -10.65 27.35
N VAL A 243 2.31 -11.97 27.23
CA VAL A 243 2.01 -12.70 26.00
C VAL A 243 0.55 -13.18 26.06
N PRO A 244 -0.30 -12.71 25.13
CA PRO A 244 -1.71 -13.10 25.17
C PRO A 244 -1.92 -14.58 24.82
N ASP A 245 -3.10 -15.08 25.11
CA ASP A 245 -3.55 -16.37 24.60
C ASP A 245 -4.03 -16.24 23.16
N TYR A 246 -3.18 -16.60 22.20
CA TYR A 246 -3.51 -16.53 20.77
C TYR A 246 -4.59 -17.53 20.31
N ASP A 247 -5.04 -18.43 21.18
CA ASP A 247 -6.21 -19.27 20.94
C ASP A 247 -7.51 -18.62 21.42
N ARG A 248 -7.44 -17.45 22.05
CA ARG A 248 -8.60 -16.69 22.52
C ARG A 248 -8.65 -15.30 21.92
N ILE A 249 -9.15 -15.21 20.68
CA ILE A 249 -9.37 -13.94 20.00
C ILE A 249 -10.56 -13.18 20.60
N ASN A 250 -10.53 -11.86 20.56
CA ASN A 250 -11.60 -11.01 21.08
C ASN A 250 -12.43 -10.40 19.94
N PRO A 251 -13.62 -10.93 19.61
CA PRO A 251 -14.46 -10.39 18.55
C PRO A 251 -14.89 -8.93 18.76
N GLU A 252 -15.05 -8.47 20.01
CA GLU A 252 -15.50 -7.10 20.29
C GLU A 252 -14.49 -6.05 19.80
N TYR A 253 -13.19 -6.34 19.90
CA TYR A 253 -12.15 -5.51 19.32
C TYR A 253 -12.34 -5.35 17.79
N PHE A 254 -12.60 -6.45 17.11
CA PHE A 254 -12.77 -6.46 15.66
C PHE A 254 -14.10 -5.86 15.21
N LYS A 255 -15.15 -5.88 16.02
CA LYS A 255 -16.42 -5.17 15.73
C LYS A 255 -16.22 -3.65 15.67
N VAL A 256 -15.35 -3.11 16.51
CA VAL A 256 -14.98 -1.68 16.42
C VAL A 256 -14.18 -1.42 15.15
N LEU A 257 -13.22 -2.30 14.82
CA LEU A 257 -12.44 -2.17 13.59
C LEU A 257 -13.32 -2.29 12.34
N ASP A 258 -14.34 -3.15 12.34
CA ASP A 258 -15.32 -3.26 11.26
C ASP A 258 -15.98 -1.90 10.96
N LYS A 259 -16.45 -1.20 12.00
CA LYS A 259 -17.07 0.13 11.84
C LYS A 259 -16.15 1.11 11.13
N LYS A 260 -14.87 1.12 11.52
CA LYS A 260 -13.85 2.01 10.95
C LYS A 260 -13.61 1.67 9.47
N ILE A 261 -13.35 0.41 9.15
CA ILE A 261 -13.07 -0.03 7.77
C ILE A 261 -14.29 0.16 6.87
N ASP A 262 -15.48 -0.20 7.33
CA ASP A 262 -16.71 -0.03 6.56
C ASP A 262 -17.00 1.44 6.26
N TRP A 263 -16.77 2.32 7.24
CA TRP A 263 -16.94 3.76 7.04
C TRP A 263 -15.95 4.30 6.00
N LEU A 264 -14.67 3.93 6.10
CA LEU A 264 -13.63 4.32 5.16
C LEU A 264 -13.97 3.87 3.74
N ASN A 265 -14.35 2.61 3.55
CA ASN A 265 -14.73 2.09 2.25
C ASN A 265 -15.94 2.81 1.65
N ARG A 266 -16.97 3.09 2.47
CA ARG A 266 -18.15 3.84 2.02
C ARG A 266 -17.85 5.28 1.61
N HIS A 267 -16.71 5.83 2.02
CA HIS A 267 -16.26 7.17 1.69
C HIS A 267 -15.10 7.20 0.68
N GLY A 268 -14.85 6.07 -0.01
CA GLY A 268 -13.91 6.01 -1.13
C GLY A 268 -12.47 5.70 -0.75
N ILE A 269 -12.19 5.36 0.50
CA ILE A 269 -10.85 4.99 0.99
C ILE A 269 -10.70 3.47 0.95
N THR A 270 -9.72 2.98 0.21
CA THR A 270 -9.22 1.60 0.26
C THR A 270 -8.37 1.41 1.52
N VAL A 271 -8.44 0.24 2.15
CA VAL A 271 -7.63 -0.04 3.34
C VAL A 271 -6.59 -1.11 3.03
N PHE A 272 -5.32 -0.79 3.20
CA PHE A 272 -4.24 -1.76 3.16
C PHE A 272 -4.07 -2.35 4.56
N ILE A 273 -4.62 -3.55 4.77
CA ILE A 273 -4.68 -4.21 6.08
C ILE A 273 -3.48 -5.14 6.23
N GLU A 274 -2.62 -4.84 7.17
CA GLU A 274 -1.58 -5.74 7.63
C GLU A 274 -2.06 -6.46 8.90
N ALA A 275 -2.00 -7.79 8.89
CA ALA A 275 -2.62 -8.59 9.94
C ALA A 275 -1.98 -8.32 11.31
N ILE A 276 -0.66 -8.27 11.36
CA ILE A 276 0.13 -8.07 12.56
C ILE A 276 1.52 -7.51 12.26
N ARG A 277 2.15 -6.93 13.27
CA ARG A 277 3.54 -6.48 13.18
C ARG A 277 4.52 -7.59 13.55
N ARG A 278 5.71 -7.58 12.93
CA ARG A 278 6.79 -8.55 13.14
C ARG A 278 7.14 -8.82 14.61
N ASP A 279 7.06 -7.80 15.46
CA ASP A 279 7.47 -7.92 16.86
C ASP A 279 6.58 -8.89 17.63
N CYS A 280 5.27 -8.87 17.36
CA CYS A 280 4.32 -9.80 17.98
C CYS A 280 4.45 -11.21 17.43
N SER A 281 4.82 -11.38 16.16
CA SER A 281 4.94 -12.70 15.53
C SER A 281 5.99 -13.61 16.14
N LYS A 282 7.01 -13.04 16.81
CA LYS A 282 8.03 -13.79 17.53
C LYS A 282 7.43 -14.73 18.57
N THR A 283 6.46 -14.24 19.34
CA THR A 283 5.81 -15.04 20.38
C THR A 283 4.95 -16.16 19.82
N TRP A 284 4.33 -15.97 18.65
CA TRP A 284 3.68 -17.07 17.95
C TRP A 284 4.64 -18.18 17.59
N LYS A 285 5.78 -17.82 17.00
CA LYS A 285 6.74 -18.81 16.51
C LYS A 285 7.37 -19.60 17.63
N TYR A 286 7.75 -18.97 18.72
CA TYR A 286 8.56 -19.61 19.77
C TYR A 286 7.73 -20.32 20.84
N TYR A 287 6.43 -19.95 21.00
CA TYR A 287 5.63 -20.45 22.11
C TYR A 287 4.31 -21.12 21.69
N TYR A 288 4.00 -21.13 20.41
CA TYR A 288 2.79 -21.73 19.88
C TYR A 288 3.12 -22.68 18.73
N ASP A 289 2.12 -23.47 18.30
CA ASP A 289 2.22 -24.34 17.14
C ASP A 289 2.27 -23.50 15.86
N TRP A 290 3.44 -23.02 15.55
CA TRP A 290 3.78 -22.38 14.29
C TRP A 290 3.91 -23.46 13.18
N PRO A 291 3.33 -23.32 12.01
CA PRO A 291 2.62 -22.15 11.45
C PRO A 291 1.10 -22.14 11.69
N MET A 292 0.52 -23.20 12.29
CA MET A 292 -0.93 -23.43 12.37
C MET A 292 -1.68 -22.27 13.07
N VAL A 293 -1.21 -21.86 14.24
CA VAL A 293 -1.88 -20.82 15.03
C VAL A 293 -1.81 -19.47 14.34
N TYR A 294 -0.70 -19.18 13.67
CA TYR A 294 -0.54 -17.95 12.90
C TYR A 294 -1.45 -17.94 11.66
N THR A 295 -1.51 -19.04 10.91
CA THR A 295 -2.41 -19.23 9.76
C THR A 295 -3.87 -19.02 10.15
N ARG A 296 -4.31 -19.56 11.31
CA ARG A 296 -5.69 -19.36 11.82
C ARG A 296 -6.02 -17.90 12.07
N TYR A 297 -5.08 -17.14 12.64
CA TYR A 297 -5.26 -15.72 12.86
C TYR A 297 -5.35 -14.93 11.53
N ILE A 298 -4.44 -15.19 10.59
CA ILE A 298 -4.49 -14.53 9.28
C ILE A 298 -5.80 -14.87 8.58
N GLN A 299 -6.24 -16.13 8.63
CA GLN A 299 -7.51 -16.54 8.05
C GLN A 299 -8.71 -15.81 8.67
N TYR A 300 -8.69 -15.58 9.99
CA TYR A 300 -9.72 -14.81 10.67
C TYR A 300 -9.82 -13.39 10.10
N ILE A 301 -8.69 -12.70 9.94
CA ILE A 301 -8.64 -11.35 9.36
C ILE A 301 -9.11 -11.36 7.90
N PHE A 302 -8.62 -12.29 7.09
CA PHE A 302 -8.96 -12.34 5.67
C PHE A 302 -10.43 -12.69 5.44
N ALA A 303 -10.98 -13.63 6.19
CA ALA A 303 -12.40 -13.96 6.12
C ALA A 303 -13.31 -12.81 6.58
N ARG A 304 -12.88 -12.06 7.61
CA ARG A 304 -13.63 -10.92 8.14
C ARG A 304 -13.74 -9.76 7.15
N TYR A 305 -12.66 -9.49 6.40
CA TYR A 305 -12.57 -8.33 5.49
C TYR A 305 -12.57 -8.71 4.00
N GLN A 306 -12.90 -9.96 3.64
CA GLN A 306 -12.80 -10.47 2.26
C GLN A 306 -13.65 -9.73 1.23
N VAL A 307 -14.69 -9.00 1.65
CA VAL A 307 -15.59 -8.23 0.77
C VAL A 307 -15.29 -6.73 0.78
N ASN A 308 -14.54 -6.26 1.76
CA ASN A 308 -14.14 -4.87 1.87
C ASN A 308 -13.18 -4.48 0.74
N ASN A 309 -13.19 -3.20 0.36
CA ASN A 309 -12.19 -2.67 -0.56
C ASN A 309 -10.84 -2.56 0.17
N CYS A 310 -10.12 -3.68 0.20
CA CYS A 310 -8.89 -3.86 0.93
C CYS A 310 -7.78 -4.42 0.04
N ILE A 311 -6.55 -4.24 0.48
CA ILE A 311 -5.37 -5.00 0.09
C ILE A 311 -4.90 -5.73 1.34
N PHE A 312 -4.57 -7.01 1.24
CA PHE A 312 -4.18 -7.82 2.38
C PHE A 312 -2.68 -7.96 2.51
N SER A 313 -2.19 -7.85 3.74
CA SER A 313 -0.84 -8.24 4.14
C SER A 313 -0.90 -9.17 5.35
N PRO A 314 -0.24 -10.33 5.27
CA PRO A 314 -0.21 -11.24 6.42
C PRO A 314 0.72 -10.76 7.53
N ILE A 315 1.65 -9.87 7.25
CA ILE A 315 2.66 -9.38 8.19
C ILE A 315 3.16 -7.99 7.80
N HIS A 316 3.38 -7.12 8.77
CA HIS A 316 4.12 -5.88 8.63
C HIS A 316 5.59 -6.13 8.97
N PHE A 317 6.47 -6.08 7.97
CA PHE A 317 7.88 -6.45 8.10
C PHE A 317 8.79 -5.33 7.61
N ASP A 318 8.76 -4.20 8.27
CA ASP A 318 9.39 -2.94 7.89
C ASP A 318 10.87 -2.81 8.32
N ILE A 319 11.49 -3.84 8.88
CA ILE A 319 12.89 -3.80 9.33
C ILE A 319 13.64 -5.07 8.92
N LYS A 320 14.88 -4.88 8.48
CA LYS A 320 15.74 -5.97 8.02
C LYS A 320 16.29 -6.82 9.18
N MET A 321 16.54 -6.19 10.32
CA MET A 321 17.08 -6.90 11.50
C MET A 321 15.93 -7.39 12.39
N ASN A 322 15.50 -8.62 12.16
CA ASN A 322 14.53 -9.32 12.98
C ASN A 322 15.08 -10.71 13.33
N THR A 323 14.65 -11.27 14.45
CA THR A 323 15.04 -12.63 14.87
C THR A 323 14.37 -13.72 14.05
N ILE A 324 13.26 -13.42 13.39
CA ILE A 324 12.62 -14.32 12.42
C ILE A 324 12.99 -13.82 11.02
N ASP A 325 13.56 -14.71 10.20
CA ASP A 325 13.79 -14.39 8.79
C ASP A 325 12.44 -14.17 8.09
N SER A 326 12.39 -13.18 7.19
CA SER A 326 11.17 -12.87 6.42
C SER A 326 10.65 -14.07 5.63
N ARG A 327 11.52 -14.93 5.13
CA ARG A 327 11.13 -16.12 4.35
C ARG A 327 10.42 -17.19 5.18
N GLU A 328 10.60 -17.19 6.49
CA GLU A 328 9.90 -18.12 7.37
C GLU A 328 8.40 -17.84 7.44
N PHE A 329 7.97 -16.62 7.09
CA PHE A 329 6.55 -16.31 6.96
C PHE A 329 5.90 -16.90 5.70
N ASN A 330 6.67 -17.38 4.74
CA ASN A 330 6.11 -18.07 3.56
C ASN A 330 5.35 -19.32 3.98
N GLU A 331 5.87 -20.10 4.93
CA GLU A 331 5.27 -21.35 5.38
C GLU A 331 3.81 -21.18 5.87
N PRO A 332 3.50 -20.33 6.86
CA PRO A 332 2.11 -20.15 7.31
C PRO A 332 1.20 -19.51 6.25
N ILE A 333 1.75 -18.72 5.33
CA ILE A 333 0.95 -18.06 4.31
C ILE A 333 0.66 -19.00 3.15
N ASP A 334 1.61 -19.84 2.77
CA ASP A 334 1.38 -20.90 1.78
C ASP A 334 0.40 -21.93 2.35
N LEU A 335 0.53 -22.29 3.62
CA LEU A 335 -0.46 -23.13 4.32
C LEU A 335 -1.86 -22.52 4.30
N LEU A 336 -1.97 -21.19 4.48
CA LEU A 336 -3.25 -20.47 4.34
C LEU A 336 -3.86 -20.69 2.95
N ILE A 337 -3.06 -20.48 1.90
CA ILE A 337 -3.52 -20.61 0.52
C ILE A 337 -3.90 -22.05 0.18
N ASP A 338 -3.12 -23.00 0.63
CA ASP A 338 -3.35 -24.42 0.38
C ASP A 338 -4.60 -24.94 1.11
N THR A 339 -4.87 -24.42 2.30
CA THR A 339 -6.01 -24.86 3.13
C THR A 339 -7.30 -24.14 2.75
N TYR A 340 -7.27 -22.83 2.61
CA TYR A 340 -8.45 -21.99 2.46
C TYR A 340 -8.62 -21.38 1.07
N GLY A 341 -7.57 -21.46 0.24
CA GLY A 341 -7.54 -20.82 -1.06
C GLY A 341 -7.18 -19.33 -0.96
N ARG A 342 -6.96 -18.74 -2.13
CA ARG A 342 -6.77 -17.28 -2.23
C ARG A 342 -8.05 -16.54 -1.88
N PRO A 343 -7.96 -15.26 -1.49
CA PRO A 343 -9.14 -14.42 -1.25
C PRO A 343 -10.15 -14.58 -2.39
N PRO A 344 -11.42 -14.95 -2.08
CA PRO A 344 -12.37 -15.46 -3.08
C PRO A 344 -12.74 -14.44 -4.15
N PHE A 345 -12.71 -13.15 -3.81
CA PHE A 345 -13.08 -12.05 -4.70
C PHE A 345 -11.88 -11.46 -5.45
N GLY A 346 -10.65 -11.94 -5.20
CA GLY A 346 -9.43 -11.57 -5.94
C GLY A 346 -8.68 -10.38 -5.34
N THR A 347 -8.84 -10.14 -4.05
CA THR A 347 -8.08 -9.15 -3.27
C THR A 347 -6.58 -9.39 -3.42
N LEU A 348 -5.83 -8.32 -3.68
CA LEU A 348 -4.37 -8.37 -3.76
C LEU A 348 -3.75 -8.72 -2.39
N MET A 349 -2.66 -9.46 -2.44
CA MET A 349 -1.86 -9.82 -1.28
C MET A 349 -0.45 -9.27 -1.45
N GLY A 350 -0.07 -8.38 -0.57
CA GLY A 350 1.26 -7.77 -0.48
C GLY A 350 1.79 -7.83 0.93
N THR A 351 2.85 -7.12 1.20
CA THR A 351 3.38 -6.92 2.56
C THR A 351 4.38 -5.78 2.56
N ASN A 352 4.53 -5.12 3.70
CA ASN A 352 5.57 -4.12 3.88
C ASN A 352 6.93 -4.83 4.09
N PRO A 353 7.92 -4.59 3.23
CA PRO A 353 9.24 -5.22 3.30
C PRO A 353 10.32 -4.25 3.77
N SER A 354 11.52 -4.78 4.00
CA SER A 354 12.76 -4.00 4.02
C SER A 354 13.90 -4.83 3.43
N PRO A 355 14.46 -4.51 2.23
CA PRO A 355 14.14 -3.35 1.40
C PRO A 355 13.04 -3.61 0.35
N SER A 356 12.79 -4.86 -0.04
CA SER A 356 11.76 -5.21 -1.04
C SER A 356 11.17 -6.59 -0.81
N THR A 357 9.91 -6.77 -1.20
CA THR A 357 9.23 -8.05 -1.12
C THR A 357 9.93 -9.16 -1.92
N LEU A 358 10.54 -8.82 -3.05
CA LEU A 358 11.26 -9.79 -3.87
C LEU A 358 12.51 -10.33 -3.15
N ILE A 359 13.22 -9.47 -2.43
CA ILE A 359 14.38 -9.87 -1.63
C ILE A 359 13.95 -10.63 -0.37
N ASN A 360 12.95 -10.10 0.35
CA ASN A 360 12.54 -10.68 1.62
C ASN A 360 11.88 -12.05 1.47
N TYR A 361 10.96 -12.19 0.53
CA TYR A 361 10.13 -13.40 0.43
C TYR A 361 10.48 -14.28 -0.78
N GLY A 362 11.26 -13.76 -1.71
CA GLY A 362 11.65 -14.48 -2.92
C GLY A 362 10.62 -14.41 -4.04
N GLY A 363 10.94 -15.08 -5.14
CA GLY A 363 10.07 -15.19 -6.31
C GLY A 363 9.10 -16.40 -6.21
N PRO A 364 8.37 -16.70 -7.31
CA PRO A 364 7.33 -17.75 -7.32
C PRO A 364 7.82 -19.19 -7.03
N LYS A 365 9.12 -19.40 -6.95
CA LYS A 365 9.69 -20.70 -6.54
C LYS A 365 9.80 -20.85 -5.03
N GLU A 366 9.92 -19.73 -4.32
CA GLU A 366 10.06 -19.66 -2.89
C GLU A 366 8.72 -19.40 -2.18
N GLN A 367 7.81 -18.73 -2.89
CA GLN A 367 6.47 -18.42 -2.41
C GLN A 367 5.52 -18.24 -3.59
N HIS A 368 4.24 -18.44 -3.38
CA HIS A 368 3.22 -18.26 -4.42
C HIS A 368 2.04 -17.38 -3.96
N TRP A 369 2.14 -16.74 -2.82
CA TRP A 369 1.07 -15.93 -2.24
C TRP A 369 1.10 -14.46 -2.68
N LEU A 370 2.26 -13.86 -2.92
CA LEU A 370 2.39 -12.45 -3.31
C LEU A 370 1.73 -12.17 -4.68
N THR A 371 0.86 -11.15 -4.70
CA THR A 371 0.21 -10.61 -5.91
C THR A 371 0.33 -9.09 -6.01
N LEU A 372 1.00 -8.48 -5.05
CA LEU A 372 1.42 -7.08 -5.02
C LEU A 372 2.82 -7.02 -4.42
N HIS A 373 3.78 -6.53 -5.17
CA HIS A 373 5.11 -6.26 -4.66
C HIS A 373 5.21 -4.87 -4.06
N GLN A 374 6.16 -4.70 -3.14
CA GLN A 374 6.45 -3.37 -2.62
C GLN A 374 7.91 -3.24 -2.17
N THR A 375 8.34 -1.99 -2.12
CA THR A 375 9.51 -1.55 -1.36
C THR A 375 9.02 -0.74 -0.17
N GLY A 376 9.83 -0.65 0.87
CA GLY A 376 9.45 0.12 2.04
C GLY A 376 10.62 0.37 2.98
N ASN A 377 10.41 1.33 3.87
CA ASN A 377 11.31 1.73 4.95
C ASN A 377 12.79 1.96 4.52
N TRP A 378 12.99 2.44 3.31
CA TRP A 378 14.30 2.77 2.75
C TRP A 378 14.25 4.15 2.12
N ARG A 379 15.10 5.06 2.52
CA ARG A 379 14.99 6.49 2.20
C ARG A 379 16.12 7.02 1.32
N GLU A 380 16.78 6.13 0.59
CA GLU A 380 17.89 6.44 -0.29
C GLU A 380 17.53 6.13 -1.75
N HIS A 381 18.26 6.68 -2.71
CA HIS A 381 18.02 6.44 -4.14
C HIS A 381 18.19 4.96 -4.56
N GLU A 382 18.86 4.12 -3.80
CA GLU A 382 18.93 2.66 -4.03
C GLU A 382 17.57 1.98 -4.07
N HIS A 383 16.58 2.57 -3.44
CA HIS A 383 15.19 2.14 -3.45
C HIS A 383 14.63 1.91 -4.85
N TYR A 384 15.01 2.75 -5.79
CA TYR A 384 14.52 2.70 -7.16
C TYR A 384 15.04 1.49 -7.94
N TRP A 385 16.20 0.94 -7.59
CA TRP A 385 16.70 -0.30 -8.20
C TRP A 385 15.82 -1.49 -7.84
N TYR A 386 15.40 -1.58 -6.59
CA TYR A 386 14.50 -2.65 -6.16
C TYR A 386 13.15 -2.61 -6.89
N LEU A 387 12.63 -1.42 -7.17
CA LEU A 387 11.41 -1.26 -7.95
C LEU A 387 11.60 -1.66 -9.41
N THR A 388 12.74 -1.33 -10.00
CA THR A 388 13.10 -1.74 -11.36
C THR A 388 13.28 -3.26 -11.45
N ASP A 389 13.91 -3.89 -10.46
CA ASP A 389 14.05 -5.35 -10.37
C ASP A 389 12.69 -6.04 -10.26
N ILE A 390 11.79 -5.51 -9.43
CA ILE A 390 10.41 -6.00 -9.32
C ILE A 390 9.68 -5.87 -10.67
N PHE A 391 9.83 -4.75 -11.36
CA PHE A 391 9.19 -4.55 -12.67
C PHE A 391 9.63 -5.60 -13.70
N HIS A 392 10.90 -5.98 -13.70
CA HIS A 392 11.46 -6.98 -14.62
C HIS A 392 11.32 -8.42 -14.11
N ALA A 393 10.82 -8.64 -12.89
CA ALA A 393 10.57 -9.96 -12.36
C ALA A 393 9.41 -10.66 -13.11
N SER A 394 9.43 -11.98 -13.13
CA SER A 394 8.38 -12.78 -13.77
C SER A 394 7.76 -13.77 -12.76
N PRO A 395 6.43 -13.90 -12.72
CA PRO A 395 5.43 -13.20 -13.54
C PRO A 395 5.35 -11.70 -13.18
N ALA A 396 4.86 -10.88 -14.12
CA ALA A 396 4.62 -9.47 -13.88
C ALA A 396 3.62 -9.28 -12.72
N CYS A 397 3.94 -8.36 -11.81
CA CYS A 397 3.15 -8.07 -10.63
C CYS A 397 3.19 -6.55 -10.37
N PRO A 398 2.07 -5.92 -9.99
CA PRO A 398 2.09 -4.49 -9.66
C PRO A 398 2.97 -4.23 -8.45
N ALA A 399 3.55 -3.04 -8.41
CA ALA A 399 4.39 -2.60 -7.31
C ALA A 399 3.96 -1.24 -6.77
N VAL A 400 4.17 -1.04 -5.47
CA VAL A 400 4.01 0.22 -4.75
C VAL A 400 5.27 0.52 -3.94
N ASN A 401 5.48 1.80 -3.58
CA ASN A 401 6.37 2.12 -2.47
C ASN A 401 5.53 2.31 -1.22
N GLY A 402 5.63 1.38 -0.27
CA GLY A 402 4.83 1.35 0.96
C GLY A 402 5.33 2.28 2.05
N GLU A 403 6.60 2.71 1.97
CA GLU A 403 7.21 3.64 2.93
C GLU A 403 8.31 4.46 2.28
N PRO A 404 7.95 5.46 1.43
CA PRO A 404 8.91 6.44 0.94
C PRO A 404 9.37 7.36 2.09
N TYR A 405 10.09 8.43 1.78
CA TYR A 405 10.45 9.43 2.78
C TYR A 405 9.20 9.98 3.50
N TYR A 406 9.25 10.02 4.83
CA TYR A 406 8.18 10.52 5.66
C TYR A 406 8.37 12.01 5.97
N SER A 407 7.33 12.81 5.74
CA SER A 407 7.36 14.24 6.05
C SER A 407 7.51 14.48 7.55
N GLY A 408 8.38 15.43 7.89
CA GLY A 408 8.72 15.74 9.27
C GLY A 408 9.71 14.76 9.90
N TYR A 409 10.26 13.84 9.11
CA TYR A 409 11.25 12.89 9.61
C TYR A 409 12.53 13.61 10.04
N PRO A 410 12.93 13.52 11.32
CA PRO A 410 14.16 14.14 11.74
C PRO A 410 15.35 13.43 11.07
N GLU A 411 16.14 14.19 10.32
CA GLU A 411 17.43 13.66 9.85
C GLU A 411 18.24 13.20 11.05
N SER A 412 18.59 11.93 11.07
CA SER A 412 19.52 11.39 12.05
C SER A 412 20.91 11.34 11.43
N SER A 413 21.84 12.13 11.94
CA SER A 413 23.26 11.95 11.63
C SER A 413 23.92 11.18 12.76
N MET A 414 24.59 10.08 12.42
CA MET A 414 25.47 9.42 13.38
C MET A 414 26.76 10.21 13.49
N LYS A 415 27.04 10.71 14.69
CA LYS A 415 28.32 11.35 15.02
C LYS A 415 29.04 10.53 16.09
N ILE A 416 30.36 10.60 16.08
CA ILE A 416 31.17 10.07 17.17
C ILE A 416 31.37 11.21 18.16
N ASP A 417 30.95 11.03 19.41
CA ASP A 417 31.16 12.00 20.48
C ASP A 417 32.65 12.06 20.92
N GLU A 418 32.97 12.99 21.79
CA GLU A 418 34.30 13.19 22.32
C GLU A 418 34.83 12.00 23.12
N ASN A 419 33.97 11.05 23.49
CA ASN A 419 34.31 9.81 24.22
C ASN A 419 34.43 8.61 23.27
N GLY A 420 34.27 8.80 21.95
CA GLY A 420 34.34 7.74 20.96
C GLY A 420 33.03 6.92 20.81
N ASN A 421 31.93 7.34 21.42
CA ASN A 421 30.64 6.68 21.28
C ASN A 421 29.89 7.21 20.04
N THR A 422 29.19 6.31 19.37
CA THR A 422 28.27 6.70 18.31
C THR A 422 27.03 7.33 18.95
N VAL A 423 26.84 8.62 18.74
CA VAL A 423 25.62 9.36 19.14
C VAL A 423 24.83 9.75 17.90
N THR A 424 23.54 9.58 17.99
CA THR A 424 22.62 10.04 16.95
C THR A 424 22.20 11.46 17.27
N GLU A 425 22.65 12.44 16.49
CA GLU A 425 22.05 13.77 16.52
C GLU A 425 20.83 13.76 15.60
N LEU A 426 19.69 14.10 16.15
CA LEU A 426 18.49 14.37 15.38
C LEU A 426 18.64 15.74 14.70
N GLY A 427 18.62 15.76 13.38
CA GLY A 427 18.52 16.98 12.62
C GLY A 427 17.16 17.65 12.82
N THR A 428 17.05 18.88 12.37
CA THR A 428 15.87 19.74 12.57
C THR A 428 15.07 19.91 11.28
N LEU A 429 14.99 18.91 10.40
CA LEU A 429 14.04 19.00 9.28
C LEU A 429 12.63 19.00 9.87
N THR A 430 11.94 20.12 9.70
CA THR A 430 10.54 20.23 10.08
C THR A 430 9.65 19.99 8.88
N ALA A 431 8.44 19.53 9.10
CA ALA A 431 7.44 19.31 8.07
C ALA A 431 7.09 20.56 7.24
N ASP A 432 7.48 21.76 7.70
CA ASP A 432 7.30 23.02 6.99
C ASP A 432 8.51 23.43 6.14
N SER A 433 9.62 22.67 6.20
CA SER A 433 10.83 23.03 5.46
C SER A 433 10.70 22.67 3.97
N GLU A 434 11.27 23.50 3.10
CA GLU A 434 11.34 23.23 1.67
C GLU A 434 12.09 21.92 1.38
N GLU A 435 13.10 21.61 2.17
CA GLU A 435 13.91 20.41 2.06
C GLU A 435 13.08 19.16 2.31
N ASP A 436 12.26 19.15 3.37
CA ASP A 436 11.35 18.06 3.68
C ASP A 436 10.38 17.80 2.51
N HIS A 437 9.82 18.87 1.95
CA HIS A 437 8.90 18.75 0.81
C HIS A 437 9.59 18.20 -0.44
N LEU A 438 10.82 18.61 -0.72
CA LEU A 438 11.62 18.10 -1.84
C LEU A 438 11.91 16.62 -1.67
N ASN A 439 12.31 16.20 -0.47
CA ASN A 439 12.60 14.80 -0.15
C ASN A 439 11.36 13.92 -0.35
N CYS A 440 10.21 14.38 0.15
CA CYS A 440 8.93 13.68 -0.05
C CYS A 440 8.59 13.53 -1.54
N ARG A 441 8.63 14.64 -2.31
CA ARG A 441 8.28 14.60 -3.73
C ARG A 441 9.25 13.72 -4.52
N SER A 442 10.55 13.80 -4.25
CA SER A 442 11.51 12.89 -4.88
C SER A 442 11.20 11.43 -4.57
N GLY A 443 10.89 11.10 -3.32
CA GLY A 443 10.46 9.77 -2.93
C GLY A 443 9.24 9.28 -3.71
N TYR A 444 8.26 10.14 -3.96
CA TYR A 444 7.04 9.80 -4.69
C TYR A 444 7.28 9.65 -6.20
N TYR A 445 7.82 10.67 -6.85
CA TYR A 445 8.04 10.67 -8.31
C TYR A 445 9.12 9.69 -8.73
N GLY A 446 10.23 9.60 -7.99
CA GLY A 446 11.27 8.63 -8.21
C GLY A 446 10.75 7.20 -8.15
N SER A 447 9.90 6.89 -7.18
CA SER A 447 9.28 5.56 -7.04
C SER A 447 8.40 5.20 -8.24
N VAL A 448 7.43 6.05 -8.60
CA VAL A 448 6.51 5.73 -9.71
C VAL A 448 7.22 5.65 -11.05
N LEU A 449 8.25 6.48 -11.28
CA LEU A 449 9.03 6.44 -12.53
C LEU A 449 10.06 5.30 -12.57
N SER A 450 10.27 4.62 -11.44
CA SER A 450 11.13 3.44 -11.34
C SER A 450 10.37 2.11 -11.36
N GLY A 451 9.03 2.14 -11.49
CA GLY A 451 8.20 0.94 -11.63
C GLY A 451 7.12 0.76 -10.56
N ALA A 452 7.05 1.62 -9.54
CA ALA A 452 5.94 1.61 -8.58
C ALA A 452 4.65 2.21 -9.18
N TYR A 453 4.20 1.68 -10.31
CA TYR A 453 3.00 2.20 -10.98
C TYR A 453 1.70 1.97 -10.22
N GLY A 454 1.74 1.15 -9.18
CA GLY A 454 0.65 1.03 -8.21
C GLY A 454 0.50 2.25 -7.31
N GLY A 455 1.53 3.10 -7.21
CA GLY A 455 1.51 4.33 -6.42
C GLY A 455 2.37 4.28 -5.15
N VAL A 456 2.04 5.12 -4.19
CA VAL A 456 2.79 5.29 -2.95
C VAL A 456 1.88 5.33 -1.72
N LEU A 457 2.39 4.84 -0.61
CA LEU A 457 1.80 4.96 0.71
C LEU A 457 2.68 5.94 1.51
N ALA A 458 2.34 7.21 1.48
CA ALA A 458 3.08 8.27 2.16
C ALA A 458 3.01 8.10 3.68
N GLY A 459 3.99 8.65 4.38
CA GLY A 459 3.99 8.70 5.83
C GLY A 459 4.28 10.09 6.35
N PHE A 460 3.82 10.34 7.57
CA PHE A 460 3.97 11.62 8.25
C PHE A 460 4.39 11.36 9.69
N GLU A 461 5.44 12.06 10.14
CA GLU A 461 5.90 11.96 11.53
C GLU A 461 4.80 12.39 12.50
N GLY A 462 4.58 11.58 13.53
CA GLY A 462 3.43 11.71 14.43
C GLY A 462 2.21 10.89 13.99
N GLY A 463 1.99 10.72 12.69
CA GLY A 463 0.87 9.93 12.14
C GLY A 463 1.15 8.43 12.20
N TRP A 464 2.27 8.00 11.65
CA TRP A 464 2.62 6.57 11.59
C TRP A 464 2.74 5.92 12.99
N GLY A 465 3.24 6.67 13.98
CA GLY A 465 3.36 6.25 15.38
C GLY A 465 2.08 6.40 16.19
N ALA A 466 1.02 6.96 15.60
CA ALA A 466 -0.22 7.28 16.29
C ALA A 466 -0.01 8.16 17.55
N ASN A 467 0.86 9.16 17.45
CA ASN A 467 1.25 10.01 18.57
C ASN A 467 0.09 10.93 18.99
N ILE A 468 -0.24 10.95 20.27
CA ILE A 468 -1.30 11.80 20.85
C ILE A 468 -0.90 12.44 22.18
N GLU A 469 0.32 12.18 22.68
CA GLU A 469 0.78 12.63 23.99
C GLU A 469 1.41 14.02 23.93
N GLU A 470 1.34 14.72 25.05
CA GLU A 470 2.07 15.95 25.26
C GLU A 470 3.59 15.74 25.20
N GLY A 471 4.30 16.60 24.51
CA GLY A 471 5.77 16.52 24.37
C GLY A 471 6.25 15.77 23.13
N ASN A 472 5.37 15.17 22.34
CA ASN A 472 5.73 14.68 21.00
C ASN A 472 6.13 15.86 20.09
N LEU A 473 7.05 15.61 19.15
CA LEU A 473 7.39 16.60 18.12
C LEU A 473 6.16 16.92 17.26
N TYR A 474 5.43 15.88 16.87
CA TYR A 474 4.18 15.97 16.15
C TYR A 474 3.19 14.93 16.68
N ASN A 475 1.93 15.31 16.73
CA ASN A 475 0.82 14.41 16.98
C ASN A 475 0.04 14.11 15.67
N ILE A 476 -0.84 13.14 15.70
CA ILE A 476 -1.60 12.72 14.52
C ILE A 476 -2.40 13.87 13.89
N TRP A 477 -2.92 14.82 14.67
CA TRP A 477 -3.65 15.97 14.15
C TRP A 477 -2.76 16.98 13.42
N ASP A 478 -1.49 17.13 13.84
CA ASP A 478 -0.55 18.04 13.18
C ASP A 478 -0.29 17.56 11.74
N THR A 479 -0.19 16.23 11.53
CA THR A 479 0.07 15.64 10.22
C THR A 479 -1.04 15.89 9.20
N MET A 480 -2.25 16.19 9.67
CA MET A 480 -3.39 16.47 8.78
C MET A 480 -3.22 17.77 7.99
N THR A 481 -2.31 18.63 8.41
CA THR A 481 -2.08 19.96 7.81
C THR A 481 -0.69 20.14 7.23
N PHE A 482 0.18 19.15 7.27
CA PHE A 482 1.52 19.24 6.68
C PHE A 482 1.43 19.66 5.20
N PRO A 483 2.22 20.65 4.76
CA PRO A 483 2.11 21.20 3.40
C PRO A 483 2.20 20.13 2.30
N VAL A 484 3.11 19.14 2.45
CA VAL A 484 3.31 18.09 1.45
C VAL A 484 2.09 17.17 1.32
N SER A 485 1.24 17.07 2.35
CA SER A 485 0.02 16.26 2.28
C SER A 485 -0.96 16.73 1.20
N TYR A 486 -0.88 18.00 0.79
CA TYR A 486 -1.66 18.55 -0.33
C TYR A 486 -1.02 18.26 -1.69
N GLN A 487 0.24 17.81 -1.72
CA GLN A 487 1.03 17.61 -2.93
C GLN A 487 1.08 16.14 -3.39
N VAL A 488 0.89 15.18 -2.49
CA VAL A 488 0.99 13.73 -2.80
C VAL A 488 0.09 13.33 -3.98
N LYS A 489 -1.13 13.87 -4.07
CA LYS A 489 -2.08 13.58 -5.15
C LYS A 489 -1.54 13.89 -6.55
N TYR A 490 -0.65 14.86 -6.66
CA TYR A 490 -0.14 15.30 -7.96
C TYR A 490 0.74 14.24 -8.65
N VAL A 491 1.31 13.30 -7.89
CA VAL A 491 2.01 12.16 -8.50
C VAL A 491 1.05 11.26 -9.30
N ARG A 492 -0.16 11.03 -8.79
CA ARG A 492 -1.21 10.29 -9.50
C ARG A 492 -1.70 11.08 -10.72
N ASP A 493 -1.96 12.39 -10.55
CA ASP A 493 -2.47 13.25 -11.60
C ASP A 493 -1.46 13.36 -12.76
N PHE A 494 -0.16 13.42 -12.44
CA PHE A 494 0.93 13.36 -13.40
C PHE A 494 0.97 12.00 -14.13
N LEU A 495 0.98 10.90 -13.40
CA LEU A 495 1.07 9.55 -13.98
C LEU A 495 -0.11 9.25 -14.90
N LEU A 496 -1.32 9.66 -14.50
CA LEU A 496 -2.56 9.45 -15.27
C LEU A 496 -2.82 10.54 -16.33
N SER A 497 -1.89 11.46 -16.56
CA SER A 497 -2.09 12.61 -17.48
C SER A 497 -2.39 12.24 -18.95
N GLU A 498 -2.13 11.00 -19.34
CA GLU A 498 -2.52 10.43 -20.65
C GLU A 498 -3.47 9.23 -20.47
N GLY A 499 -4.26 9.24 -19.39
CA GLY A 499 -5.26 8.22 -19.08
C GLY A 499 -4.66 6.82 -18.94
N SER A 500 -5.29 5.83 -19.54
CA SER A 500 -4.84 4.42 -19.44
C SER A 500 -3.48 4.15 -20.07
N ARG A 501 -2.90 5.09 -20.80
CA ARG A 501 -1.57 4.92 -21.42
C ARG A 501 -0.43 4.76 -20.39
N TYR A 502 -0.66 5.15 -19.13
CA TYR A 502 0.33 4.88 -18.08
C TYR A 502 0.63 3.38 -17.92
N THR A 503 -0.29 2.50 -18.28
CA THR A 503 -0.09 1.05 -18.26
C THR A 503 0.95 0.56 -19.28
N GLU A 504 1.31 1.39 -20.28
CA GLU A 504 2.30 1.08 -21.31
C GLU A 504 3.72 1.52 -20.89
N LEU A 505 3.86 2.21 -19.75
CA LEU A 505 5.14 2.74 -19.29
C LEU A 505 6.07 1.62 -18.81
N ILE A 506 7.35 1.79 -19.13
CA ILE A 506 8.46 0.95 -18.72
C ILE A 506 9.48 1.87 -18.02
N PRO A 507 9.91 1.57 -16.80
CA PRO A 507 10.90 2.37 -16.10
C PRO A 507 12.22 2.32 -16.89
N ASN A 508 12.78 3.48 -17.17
CA ASN A 508 14.01 3.58 -17.94
C ASN A 508 14.77 4.88 -17.63
N ALA A 509 15.46 4.92 -16.50
CA ALA A 509 16.28 6.06 -16.11
C ALA A 509 17.42 6.37 -17.12
N GLU A 510 17.84 5.38 -17.93
CA GLU A 510 18.87 5.54 -18.95
C GLU A 510 18.44 6.45 -20.12
N LEU A 511 17.14 6.74 -20.24
CA LEU A 511 16.67 7.71 -21.24
C LEU A 511 17.11 9.14 -20.94
N VAL A 512 17.34 9.48 -19.68
CA VAL A 512 17.79 10.82 -19.28
C VAL A 512 19.27 10.84 -18.94
N THR A 513 19.96 11.92 -19.27
CA THR A 513 21.38 12.09 -19.01
C THR A 513 21.71 13.56 -18.70
N PRO A 514 22.40 13.87 -17.57
CA PRO A 514 22.75 12.95 -16.49
C PRO A 514 21.52 12.45 -15.73
N ASN A 515 21.60 11.29 -15.09
CA ASN A 515 20.51 10.73 -14.30
C ASN A 515 20.88 10.47 -12.83
N LYS A 516 22.15 10.47 -12.49
CA LYS A 516 22.70 10.21 -11.16
C LYS A 516 23.84 11.19 -10.85
N ALA A 517 23.54 12.49 -10.91
CA ALA A 517 24.56 13.52 -10.74
C ALA A 517 24.72 14.00 -9.28
N GLY A 518 23.78 13.66 -8.41
CA GLY A 518 23.74 14.11 -7.03
C GLY A 518 24.23 13.10 -6.00
N ASP A 519 24.02 13.44 -4.74
CA ASP A 519 24.33 12.59 -3.61
C ASP A 519 23.42 11.35 -3.61
N PRO A 520 23.94 10.12 -3.53
CA PRO A 520 23.12 8.91 -3.43
C PRO A 520 22.30 8.83 -2.13
N TYR A 521 22.71 9.49 -1.08
CA TYR A 521 22.02 9.54 0.21
C TYR A 521 21.08 10.74 0.37
N GLY A 522 21.15 11.71 -0.55
CA GLY A 522 20.28 12.89 -0.58
C GLY A 522 19.27 12.81 -1.73
N TYR A 523 18.29 13.70 -1.73
CA TYR A 523 17.29 13.82 -2.78
C TYR A 523 17.59 15.00 -3.70
N ARG A 524 18.81 15.05 -4.25
CA ARG A 524 19.28 16.15 -5.08
C ARG A 524 20.07 15.66 -6.28
N GLY A 525 19.82 16.28 -7.42
CA GLY A 525 20.65 16.13 -8.60
C GLY A 525 20.36 14.90 -9.46
N TRP A 526 19.38 14.09 -9.10
CA TRP A 526 18.99 12.90 -9.87
C TRP A 526 17.87 13.21 -10.87
N ALA A 527 17.77 12.36 -11.89
CA ALA A 527 16.67 12.40 -12.85
C ALA A 527 16.16 10.99 -13.12
N PHE A 528 14.84 10.88 -13.30
CA PHE A 528 14.13 9.64 -13.54
C PHE A 528 13.28 9.74 -14.78
N ALA A 529 13.06 8.62 -15.47
CA ALA A 529 12.14 8.57 -16.59
C ALA A 529 11.52 7.20 -16.75
N SER A 530 10.28 7.21 -17.25
CA SER A 530 9.57 6.06 -17.78
C SER A 530 9.06 6.38 -19.18
N ALA A 531 9.04 5.39 -20.06
CA ALA A 531 8.58 5.59 -21.42
C ALA A 531 7.79 4.37 -21.93
N THR A 532 6.91 4.59 -22.90
CA THR A 532 6.36 3.50 -23.70
C THR A 532 7.46 2.83 -24.52
N GLU A 533 7.29 1.57 -24.89
CA GLU A 533 8.23 0.84 -25.74
C GLU A 533 8.56 1.59 -27.05
N LYS A 534 7.56 2.24 -27.64
CA LYS A 534 7.69 3.05 -28.86
C LYS A 534 8.30 4.43 -28.61
N ARG A 535 8.49 4.82 -27.35
CA ARG A 535 8.95 6.15 -26.94
C ARG A 535 8.09 7.30 -27.48
N ASP A 536 6.82 7.04 -27.68
CA ASP A 536 5.84 8.05 -28.13
C ASP A 536 5.19 8.81 -26.95
N LEU A 537 5.40 8.31 -25.72
CA LEU A 537 5.12 8.96 -24.46
C LEU A 537 6.30 8.73 -23.52
N ILE A 538 6.83 9.80 -22.94
CA ILE A 538 7.88 9.78 -21.92
C ILE A 538 7.44 10.68 -20.79
N LEU A 539 7.46 10.15 -19.58
CA LEU A 539 7.29 10.89 -18.35
C LEU A 539 8.62 10.91 -17.61
N GLY A 540 8.99 12.05 -17.06
CA GLY A 540 10.22 12.16 -16.30
C GLY A 540 10.10 13.14 -15.14
N TYR A 541 11.09 13.07 -14.26
CA TYR A 541 11.21 13.92 -13.08
C TYR A 541 12.68 14.24 -12.85
N VAL A 542 12.96 15.45 -12.47
CA VAL A 542 14.30 15.96 -12.14
C VAL A 542 14.26 16.58 -10.75
N GLU A 543 15.18 16.16 -9.91
CA GLU A 543 15.36 16.73 -8.58
C GLU A 543 15.96 18.13 -8.64
N ARG A 544 15.85 18.86 -7.56
CA ARG A 544 16.56 20.13 -7.38
C ARG A 544 18.07 19.91 -7.60
N ASP A 545 18.71 20.90 -8.15
CA ASP A 545 20.15 20.93 -8.47
C ASP A 545 20.59 19.88 -9.52
N CYS A 546 19.66 19.18 -10.15
CA CYS A 546 19.99 18.32 -11.28
C CYS A 546 20.50 19.18 -12.44
N PRO A 547 21.67 18.86 -13.03
CA PRO A 547 22.14 19.54 -14.23
C PRO A 547 21.10 19.41 -15.35
N ARG A 548 21.07 20.37 -16.26
CA ARG A 548 20.16 20.34 -17.41
C ARG A 548 20.25 19.01 -18.14
N VAL A 549 19.17 18.25 -18.16
CA VAL A 549 19.15 16.91 -18.74
C VAL A 549 18.80 16.93 -20.23
N ALA A 550 19.25 15.89 -20.91
CA ALA A 550 18.80 15.53 -22.24
C ALA A 550 18.15 14.16 -22.25
N VAL A 551 17.10 14.00 -23.03
CA VAL A 551 16.47 12.71 -23.33
C VAL A 551 17.16 12.11 -24.54
N ARG A 552 17.65 10.87 -24.44
CA ARG A 552 18.43 10.18 -25.47
C ARG A 552 17.75 8.92 -26.01
N GLY A 553 18.32 8.37 -27.07
CA GLY A 553 17.82 7.12 -27.68
C GLY A 553 16.52 7.29 -28.44
N LEU A 554 16.21 8.50 -28.88
CA LEU A 554 15.08 8.82 -29.73
C LEU A 554 15.46 8.68 -31.22
N ARG A 555 14.48 8.55 -32.08
CA ARG A 555 14.76 8.54 -33.53
C ARG A 555 15.07 9.94 -34.03
N PRO A 556 16.17 10.13 -34.76
CA PRO A 556 16.52 11.42 -35.28
C PRO A 556 15.39 12.10 -36.06
N TYR A 557 15.26 13.40 -35.88
CA TYR A 557 14.32 14.30 -36.56
C TYR A 557 12.84 14.10 -36.21
N GLU A 558 12.48 13.15 -35.32
CA GLU A 558 11.14 13.08 -34.73
C GLU A 558 10.86 14.35 -33.92
N LYS A 559 9.60 14.68 -33.79
CA LYS A 559 9.14 15.86 -33.04
C LYS A 559 8.31 15.44 -31.86
N TYR A 560 8.44 16.18 -30.78
CA TYR A 560 7.71 15.97 -29.55
C TYR A 560 7.12 17.27 -29.03
N ASP A 561 5.90 17.20 -28.49
CA ASP A 561 5.35 18.22 -27.60
C ASP A 561 5.94 17.98 -26.21
N PHE A 562 6.60 19.00 -25.68
CA PHE A 562 7.21 19.02 -24.35
C PHE A 562 6.42 19.95 -23.43
N ILE A 563 6.17 19.50 -22.20
CA ILE A 563 5.45 20.26 -21.17
C ILE A 563 6.09 20.00 -19.82
N TRP A 564 6.37 21.07 -19.05
CA TRP A 564 6.73 20.96 -17.64
C TRP A 564 5.48 20.74 -16.77
N PHE A 565 5.66 20.02 -15.69
CA PHE A 565 4.66 19.84 -14.63
C PHE A 565 5.27 20.28 -13.30
N ASP A 566 4.57 21.15 -12.59
CA ASP A 566 4.95 21.58 -11.25
C ASP A 566 4.43 20.59 -10.21
N PRO A 567 5.31 19.85 -9.50
CA PRO A 567 4.87 18.88 -8.50
C PRO A 567 4.37 19.51 -7.20
N CYS A 568 4.53 20.83 -7.02
CA CYS A 568 4.06 21.55 -5.83
C CYS A 568 2.58 21.92 -5.89
N ASP A 569 2.09 22.27 -7.08
CA ASP A 569 0.71 22.73 -7.27
C ASP A 569 -0.09 21.98 -8.35
N GLY A 570 0.56 21.04 -9.05
CA GLY A 570 -0.08 20.21 -10.07
C GLY A 570 -0.35 20.94 -11.39
N THR A 571 0.30 22.06 -11.65
CA THR A 571 0.09 22.84 -12.88
C THR A 571 1.00 22.40 -14.02
N TRP A 572 0.49 22.53 -15.24
CA TRP A 572 1.22 22.28 -16.48
C TRP A 572 1.63 23.60 -17.11
N SER A 573 2.89 23.67 -17.61
CA SER A 573 3.36 24.79 -18.40
C SER A 573 2.71 24.82 -19.80
N GLY A 574 2.97 25.87 -20.56
CA GLY A 574 2.69 25.87 -22.00
C GLY A 574 3.50 24.80 -22.75
N SER A 575 2.91 24.22 -23.79
CA SER A 575 3.60 23.22 -24.64
C SER A 575 4.66 23.87 -25.53
N THR A 576 5.83 23.20 -25.62
CA THR A 576 6.94 23.57 -26.51
C THR A 576 7.23 22.42 -27.47
N LYS A 577 7.33 22.71 -28.77
CA LYS A 577 7.73 21.70 -29.77
C LYS A 577 9.23 21.55 -29.80
N LEU A 578 9.70 20.34 -29.58
CA LEU A 578 11.12 19.98 -29.62
C LEU A 578 11.37 18.99 -30.74
N SER A 579 12.52 19.13 -31.40
CA SER A 579 12.97 18.22 -32.46
C SER A 579 14.16 17.40 -31.98
N VAL A 580 14.13 16.11 -32.28
CA VAL A 580 15.24 15.19 -31.99
C VAL A 580 16.43 15.54 -32.90
N SER A 581 17.59 15.69 -32.31
CA SER A 581 18.84 15.93 -33.03
C SER A 581 19.24 14.74 -33.91
N ALA A 582 20.19 14.95 -34.79
CA ALA A 582 20.75 13.90 -35.66
C ALA A 582 21.38 12.72 -34.87
N VAL A 583 21.74 12.94 -33.60
CA VAL A 583 22.29 11.91 -32.70
C VAL A 583 21.26 11.29 -31.79
N GLY A 584 19.97 11.53 -32.01
CA GLY A 584 18.88 10.90 -31.25
C GLY A 584 18.64 11.49 -29.86
N MET A 585 18.90 12.80 -29.67
CA MET A 585 18.77 13.47 -28.37
C MET A 585 17.87 14.72 -28.46
N ILE A 586 17.16 14.97 -27.34
CA ILE A 586 16.48 16.24 -27.07
C ILE A 586 17.07 16.82 -25.79
N HIS A 587 17.62 18.01 -25.84
CA HIS A 587 17.95 18.79 -24.65
C HIS A 587 16.65 19.43 -24.14
N LEU A 588 16.31 19.19 -22.87
CA LEU A 588 15.15 19.81 -22.27
C LEU A 588 15.33 21.35 -22.21
N PRO A 589 14.25 22.13 -22.24
CA PRO A 589 14.30 23.55 -21.96
C PRO A 589 14.92 23.83 -20.58
N GLU A 590 15.23 25.08 -20.31
CA GLU A 590 15.65 25.51 -18.97
C GLU A 590 14.56 25.22 -17.96
N TYR A 591 14.95 24.87 -16.72
CA TYR A 591 14.03 24.67 -15.63
C TYR A 591 13.26 25.96 -15.33
N PRO A 592 11.94 25.91 -15.14
CA PRO A 592 11.15 27.11 -14.84
C PRO A 592 11.53 27.79 -13.52
N GLY A 593 12.12 27.04 -12.58
CA GLY A 593 12.54 27.51 -11.26
C GLY A 593 13.62 26.62 -10.65
N ARG A 594 14.02 26.94 -9.43
CA ARG A 594 15.11 26.22 -8.71
C ARG A 594 14.64 24.93 -8.02
N GLN A 595 13.34 24.68 -7.97
CA GLN A 595 12.77 23.49 -7.36
C GLN A 595 12.95 22.25 -8.25
N ASP A 596 12.41 21.14 -7.82
CA ASP A 596 12.22 19.92 -8.61
C ASP A 596 11.13 20.11 -9.67
N TRP A 597 11.22 19.38 -10.78
CA TRP A 597 10.27 19.48 -11.89
C TRP A 597 9.96 18.11 -12.49
N ALA A 598 8.70 17.87 -12.80
CA ALA A 598 8.32 16.75 -13.66
C ALA A 598 8.10 17.22 -15.10
N PHE A 599 8.18 16.32 -16.07
CA PHE A 599 7.98 16.65 -17.48
C PHE A 599 7.32 15.52 -18.27
N LYS A 600 6.70 15.91 -19.36
CA LYS A 600 6.12 15.00 -20.33
C LYS A 600 6.59 15.33 -21.74
N LEU A 601 7.00 14.29 -22.48
CA LEU A 601 7.24 14.33 -23.90
C LEU A 601 6.23 13.43 -24.60
N LYS A 602 5.49 13.98 -25.53
CA LYS A 602 4.51 13.26 -26.36
C LYS A 602 4.89 13.43 -27.83
N LYS A 603 5.11 12.31 -28.50
CA LYS A 603 5.50 12.32 -29.91
C LYS A 603 4.39 12.91 -30.75
N ILE A 604 4.75 13.89 -31.59
CA ILE A 604 3.84 14.48 -32.55
C ILE A 604 3.66 13.49 -33.71
N GLN A 605 2.46 13.01 -33.87
CA GLN A 605 2.11 12.24 -35.07
C GLN A 605 1.88 13.24 -36.20
N GLU A 606 2.90 13.48 -37.01
CA GLU A 606 2.67 14.16 -38.28
C GLU A 606 1.90 13.20 -39.18
N PRO A 607 0.73 13.61 -39.69
CA PRO A 607 0.09 12.82 -40.73
C PRO A 607 1.07 12.66 -41.88
N TYR A 608 1.29 11.44 -42.34
CA TYR A 608 2.12 11.15 -43.49
C TYR A 608 1.49 11.90 -44.68
N ARG A 609 1.94 13.14 -44.87
CA ARG A 609 1.61 13.89 -46.07
C ARG A 609 2.48 13.33 -47.18
N ILE A 610 1.89 12.47 -47.99
CA ILE A 610 2.37 12.29 -49.35
C ILE A 610 2.18 13.66 -49.97
N ASP A 611 3.26 14.37 -50.21
CA ASP A 611 3.18 15.60 -51.02
C ASP A 611 2.78 15.18 -52.43
N THR A 612 1.47 15.21 -52.66
CA THR A 612 0.91 14.91 -53.98
C THR A 612 1.10 16.03 -54.98
N SER A 613 1.76 17.15 -54.58
CA SER A 613 2.10 18.25 -55.46
C SER A 613 3.34 17.97 -56.33
N GLU A 614 4.21 17.05 -55.94
CA GLU A 614 5.27 16.51 -56.76
C GLU A 614 4.86 15.16 -57.36
N ASN A 615 5.05 15.04 -58.66
CA ASN A 615 4.70 13.86 -59.45
C ASN A 615 5.25 12.59 -58.78
N PRO A 616 4.41 11.63 -58.30
CA PRO A 616 4.84 10.46 -57.55
C PRO A 616 5.87 9.56 -58.28
N LYS A 617 5.94 9.70 -59.60
CA LYS A 617 6.93 9.00 -60.42
C LYS A 617 8.35 9.59 -60.27
N SER A 618 8.46 10.91 -60.06
CA SER A 618 9.79 11.53 -59.90
C SER A 618 10.44 11.22 -58.56
N SER A 619 9.67 11.16 -57.48
CA SER A 619 10.19 10.83 -56.15
C SER A 619 10.57 9.36 -55.99
N LEU A 620 9.88 8.43 -56.65
CA LEU A 620 10.26 7.01 -56.74
C LEU A 620 11.54 6.78 -57.59
N GLU A 621 11.68 7.54 -58.65
CA GLU A 621 12.90 7.49 -59.51
C GLU A 621 14.07 8.10 -58.80
N GLU A 622 13.90 9.17 -58.05
CA GLU A 622 14.96 9.81 -57.26
C GLU A 622 15.39 8.93 -56.09
N TYR A 623 14.47 8.28 -55.42
CA TYR A 623 14.76 7.25 -54.40
C TYR A 623 15.54 6.06 -54.99
N ARG A 624 15.16 5.60 -56.18
CA ARG A 624 15.90 4.53 -56.91
C ARG A 624 17.31 5.00 -57.28
N ARG A 625 17.49 6.23 -57.76
CA ARG A 625 18.80 6.80 -58.08
C ARG A 625 19.70 6.99 -56.87
N GLN A 626 19.14 7.34 -55.71
CA GLN A 626 19.87 7.43 -54.45
C GLN A 626 20.30 6.06 -53.92
N LYS A 627 19.50 5.03 -54.10
CA LYS A 627 19.86 3.66 -53.71
C LYS A 627 20.95 3.05 -54.60
N VAL A 628 20.94 3.35 -55.90
CA VAL A 628 21.95 2.87 -56.84
C VAL A 628 23.32 3.60 -56.67
N ARG A 629 23.35 4.81 -56.06
CA ARG A 629 24.58 5.52 -55.73
C ARG A 629 25.20 5.10 -54.39
N LYS A 630 24.55 4.29 -53.58
CA LYS A 630 25.03 3.79 -52.28
C LYS A 630 25.36 2.28 -52.30
N GLY A 631 25.26 1.59 -53.39
CA GLY A 631 25.73 0.24 -53.68
C GLY A 631 26.95 0.33 -54.63
#